data_598927b10b6cd78adaf60eb4703afdf6
#
_entry.id   598927b10b6cd78adaf60eb4703afdf6
#
_cell.length_a   1.000
_cell.length_b   1.000
_cell.length_c   1.000
_cell.angle_alpha   90.00
_cell.angle_beta   90.00
_cell.angle_gamma   90.00
#
_symmetry.space_group_name_H-M   'P 1'
#
loop_
_entity.id
_entity.type
_entity.pdbx_description
1 polymer ?
#
loop_
_entity_poly.entity_id
_entity_poly.type
_entity_poly.pdbx_seq_one_letter_code
_entity_poly.pdbx_strand_id
1 'polypeptide(L)'
;AFPVLARILEERGLTRTPLGTTALACAAVGDVTAWVLLAMVVTLVTAGGIGGTLGFMVGALAIFVSAMVWMVRPWLERAFELARGALNRPQIGQVLIVLLASALLTEIIGIHALFGAFLAGVIMPPNLELRQQLRERLESFSSVFLLPIFFAYTGLRTEVGLLNDAAGWAVCSGIILTA
;
A
#
# COMPACT_ATOMS: atom_id res chain seq x y z
N ALA A 1 -7.37 3.47 4.75
CA ALA A 1 -8.82 3.35 4.48
C ALA A 1 -9.13 2.30 3.41
N PHE A 2 -8.42 2.30 2.30
CA PHE A 2 -8.66 1.39 1.17
C PHE A 2 -8.72 -0.11 1.54
N PRO A 3 -7.78 -0.72 2.29
CA PRO A 3 -7.83 -2.16 2.59
C PRO A 3 -9.05 -2.56 3.41
N VAL A 4 -9.46 -1.72 4.36
CA VAL A 4 -10.63 -1.97 5.21
C VAL A 4 -11.91 -1.87 4.40
N LEU A 5 -12.05 -0.83 3.56
CA LEU A 5 -13.19 -0.67 2.68
C LEU A 5 -13.30 -1.82 1.67
N ALA A 6 -12.17 -2.23 1.08
CA ALA A 6 -12.13 -3.36 0.16
C ALA A 6 -12.65 -4.64 0.82
N ARG A 7 -12.25 -4.91 2.07
CA ARG A 7 -12.71 -6.06 2.85
C ARG A 7 -14.21 -5.99 3.13
N ILE A 8 -14.72 -4.85 3.59
CA ILE A 8 -16.16 -4.65 3.86
C ILE A 8 -16.99 -4.87 2.59
N LEU A 9 -16.58 -4.27 1.46
CA LEU A 9 -17.28 -4.42 0.20
C LEU A 9 -17.28 -5.86 -0.31
N GLU A 10 -16.20 -6.60 -0.04
CA GLU A 10 -16.10 -8.00 -0.39
C GLU A 10 -17.05 -8.87 0.45
N GLU A 11 -17.04 -8.70 1.76
CA GLU A 11 -17.94 -9.41 2.67
C GLU A 11 -19.42 -9.12 2.38
N ARG A 12 -19.72 -7.93 1.85
CA ARG A 12 -21.06 -7.54 1.42
C ARG A 12 -21.40 -7.93 -0.03
N GLY A 13 -20.46 -8.52 -0.78
CA GLY A 13 -20.66 -8.88 -2.18
C GLY A 13 -20.79 -7.68 -3.13
N LEU A 14 -20.39 -6.47 -2.70
CA LEU A 14 -20.58 -5.22 -3.43
C LEU A 14 -19.37 -4.84 -4.30
N THR A 15 -18.27 -5.57 -4.27
CA THR A 15 -17.02 -5.24 -4.94
C THR A 15 -17.16 -5.03 -6.46
N ARG A 16 -18.08 -5.76 -7.09
CA ARG A 16 -18.33 -5.70 -8.54
C ARG A 16 -19.48 -4.79 -8.94
N THR A 17 -20.12 -4.11 -7.99
CA THR A 17 -21.20 -3.16 -8.28
C THR A 17 -20.61 -1.80 -8.68
N PRO A 18 -21.34 -0.96 -9.44
CA PRO A 18 -20.90 0.40 -9.75
C PRO A 18 -20.57 1.23 -8.49
N LEU A 19 -21.35 1.05 -7.42
CA LEU A 19 -21.11 1.70 -6.14
C LEU A 19 -19.79 1.24 -5.52
N GLY A 20 -19.55 -0.09 -5.48
CA GLY A 20 -18.33 -0.65 -4.89
C GLY A 20 -17.07 -0.26 -5.67
N THR A 21 -17.10 -0.31 -7.00
CA THR A 21 -15.96 0.10 -7.83
C THR A 21 -15.65 1.59 -7.68
N THR A 22 -16.67 2.45 -7.62
CA THR A 22 -16.48 3.89 -7.40
C THR A 22 -15.93 4.16 -6.01
N ALA A 23 -16.49 3.51 -4.97
CA ALA A 23 -16.00 3.67 -3.60
C ALA A 23 -14.53 3.22 -3.45
N LEU A 24 -14.15 2.10 -4.07
CA LEU A 24 -12.76 1.61 -4.08
C LEU A 24 -11.83 2.58 -4.82
N ALA A 25 -12.25 3.12 -5.96
CA ALA A 25 -11.46 4.10 -6.71
C ALA A 25 -11.26 5.38 -5.89
N CYS A 26 -12.31 5.91 -5.27
CA CYS A 26 -12.22 7.09 -4.41
C CYS A 26 -11.30 6.85 -3.20
N ALA A 27 -11.42 5.70 -2.55
CA ALA A 27 -10.55 5.34 -1.43
C ALA A 27 -9.09 5.21 -1.84
N ALA A 28 -8.81 4.59 -2.99
CA ALA A 28 -7.45 4.47 -3.51
C ALA A 28 -6.83 5.83 -3.83
N VAL A 29 -7.57 6.71 -4.50
CA VAL A 29 -7.13 8.09 -4.79
C VAL A 29 -6.94 8.87 -3.49
N GLY A 30 -7.85 8.73 -2.54
CA GLY A 30 -7.76 9.37 -1.22
C GLY A 30 -6.51 8.94 -0.45
N ASP A 31 -6.21 7.65 -0.40
CA ASP A 31 -5.02 7.12 0.27
C ASP A 31 -3.72 7.63 -0.40
N VAL A 32 -3.64 7.59 -1.74
CA VAL A 32 -2.48 8.14 -2.46
C VAL A 32 -2.31 9.64 -2.18
N THR A 33 -3.39 10.41 -2.23
CA THR A 33 -3.36 11.85 -1.95
C THR A 33 -2.90 12.13 -0.52
N ALA A 34 -3.43 11.39 0.46
CA ALA A 34 -3.04 11.52 1.86
C ALA A 34 -1.55 11.22 2.07
N TRP A 35 -1.01 10.18 1.43
CA TRP A 35 0.41 9.83 1.51
C TRP A 35 1.30 10.90 0.87
N VAL A 36 0.91 11.47 -0.27
CA VAL A 36 1.64 12.57 -0.91
C VAL A 36 1.64 13.82 0.00
N LEU A 37 0.49 14.14 0.59
CA LEU A 37 0.39 15.27 1.54
C LEU A 37 1.24 15.03 2.79
N LEU A 38 1.22 13.81 3.34
CA LEU A 38 2.06 13.46 4.49
C LEU A 38 3.55 13.59 4.16
N ALA A 39 3.98 13.06 3.02
CA ALA A 39 5.36 13.18 2.55
C ALA A 39 5.76 14.66 2.37
N MET A 40 4.85 15.48 1.84
CA MET A 40 5.05 16.93 1.73
C MET A 40 5.24 17.60 3.10
N VAL A 41 4.38 17.29 4.07
CA VAL A 41 4.46 17.85 5.44
C VAL A 41 5.76 17.41 6.12
N VAL A 42 6.11 16.13 6.05
CA VAL A 42 7.36 15.61 6.62
C VAL A 42 8.57 16.31 5.99
N THR A 43 8.59 16.48 4.67
CA THR A 43 9.66 17.18 3.98
C THR A 43 9.78 18.66 4.41
N LEU A 44 8.64 19.34 4.60
CA LEU A 44 8.60 20.71 5.09
C LEU A 44 9.22 20.84 6.49
N VAL A 45 8.93 19.90 7.37
CA VAL A 45 9.39 19.91 8.75
C VAL A 45 10.86 19.53 8.86
N THR A 46 11.34 18.57 8.06
CA THR A 46 12.69 17.99 8.19
C THR A 46 13.77 18.69 7.35
N ALA A 47 13.43 19.19 6.18
CA ALA A 47 14.43 19.65 5.21
C ALA A 47 14.64 21.16 5.13
N GLY A 48 13.87 22.00 5.85
CA GLY A 48 14.03 23.46 5.84
C GLY A 48 13.89 24.15 4.45
N GLY A 49 13.51 23.38 3.40
CA GLY A 49 13.37 23.91 2.05
C GLY A 49 12.55 22.99 1.13
N ILE A 50 11.54 23.56 0.48
CA ILE A 50 10.48 22.84 -0.23
C ILE A 50 10.86 22.41 -1.66
N GLY A 51 11.74 23.15 -2.34
CA GLY A 51 11.81 23.07 -3.80
C GLY A 51 12.52 21.82 -4.37
N GLY A 52 13.71 21.51 -3.86
CA GLY A 52 14.55 20.44 -4.45
C GLY A 52 14.07 19.03 -4.08
N THR A 53 13.71 18.82 -2.83
CA THR A 53 13.35 17.48 -2.31
C THR A 53 12.00 17.01 -2.84
N LEU A 54 11.00 17.90 -2.93
CA LEU A 54 9.70 17.57 -3.51
C LEU A 54 9.80 17.28 -5.01
N GLY A 55 10.57 18.07 -5.76
CA GLY A 55 10.81 17.82 -7.18
C GLY A 55 11.47 16.46 -7.41
N PHE A 56 12.46 16.11 -6.60
CA PHE A 56 13.10 14.79 -6.63
C PHE A 56 12.12 13.66 -6.31
N MET A 57 11.31 13.79 -5.24
CA MET A 57 10.34 12.76 -4.85
C MET A 57 9.28 12.53 -5.93
N VAL A 58 8.71 13.59 -6.50
CA VAL A 58 7.71 13.50 -7.56
C VAL A 58 8.32 12.91 -8.83
N GLY A 59 9.51 13.34 -9.21
CA GLY A 59 10.24 12.80 -10.38
C GLY A 59 10.58 11.32 -10.18
N ALA A 60 11.14 10.96 -9.02
CA ALA A 60 11.47 9.57 -8.70
C ALA A 60 10.22 8.67 -8.64
N LEU A 61 9.11 9.17 -8.10
CA LEU A 61 7.83 8.47 -8.10
C LEU A 61 7.30 8.25 -9.53
N ALA A 62 7.36 9.26 -10.39
CA ALA A 62 6.91 9.15 -11.77
C ALA A 62 7.76 8.12 -12.54
N ILE A 63 9.08 8.13 -12.36
CA ILE A 63 9.99 7.13 -12.94
C ILE A 63 9.66 5.73 -12.39
N PHE A 64 9.47 5.61 -11.09
CA PHE A 64 9.12 4.34 -10.45
C PHE A 64 7.81 3.76 -10.99
N VAL A 65 6.73 4.55 -11.04
CA VAL A 65 5.43 4.12 -11.58
C VAL A 65 5.57 3.72 -13.06
N SER A 66 6.29 4.50 -13.84
CA SER A 66 6.54 4.20 -15.26
C SER A 66 7.31 2.87 -15.43
N ALA A 67 8.35 2.65 -14.62
CA ALA A 67 9.12 1.41 -14.65
C ALA A 67 8.25 0.20 -14.24
N MET A 68 7.41 0.36 -13.23
CA MET A 68 6.49 -0.69 -12.79
C MET A 68 5.49 -1.06 -13.88
N VAL A 69 4.91 -0.09 -14.59
CA VAL A 69 3.91 -0.32 -15.64
C VAL A 69 4.54 -0.84 -16.93
N TRP A 70 5.69 -0.31 -17.35
CA TRP A 70 6.26 -0.59 -18.67
C TRP A 70 7.33 -1.69 -18.67
N MET A 71 7.99 -1.94 -17.54
CA MET A 71 9.02 -2.99 -17.43
C MET A 71 8.54 -4.16 -16.58
N VAL A 72 8.10 -3.91 -15.36
CA VAL A 72 7.79 -4.98 -14.40
C VAL A 72 6.51 -5.72 -14.80
N ARG A 73 5.46 -5.00 -15.18
CA ARG A 73 4.19 -5.60 -15.60
C ARG A 73 4.34 -6.53 -16.79
N PRO A 74 4.93 -6.15 -17.95
CA PRO A 74 5.07 -7.07 -19.08
C PRO A 74 6.03 -8.22 -18.78
N TRP A 75 7.02 -8.01 -17.89
CA TRP A 75 7.88 -9.09 -17.43
C TRP A 75 7.09 -10.12 -16.62
N LEU A 76 6.25 -9.68 -15.70
CA LEU A 76 5.35 -10.56 -14.96
C LEU A 76 4.36 -11.29 -15.88
N GLU A 77 3.72 -10.59 -16.80
CA GLU A 77 2.79 -11.18 -17.77
C GLU A 77 3.47 -12.34 -18.52
N ARG A 78 4.68 -12.14 -19.06
CA ARG A 78 5.44 -13.19 -19.74
C ARG A 78 5.84 -14.34 -18.81
N ALA A 79 6.28 -14.04 -17.60
CA ALA A 79 6.67 -15.06 -16.62
C ALA A 79 5.50 -15.96 -16.21
N PHE A 80 4.28 -15.40 -16.20
CA PHE A 80 3.07 -16.15 -15.87
C PHE A 80 2.41 -16.82 -17.08
N GLU A 81 2.53 -16.28 -18.29
CA GLU A 81 2.08 -16.93 -19.53
C GLU A 81 2.85 -18.21 -19.83
N LEU A 82 4.15 -18.22 -19.54
CA LEU A 82 5.01 -19.41 -19.69
C LEU A 82 4.65 -20.54 -18.71
N ALA A 83 3.96 -20.22 -17.64
CA ALA A 83 3.55 -21.16 -16.61
C ALA A 83 2.07 -21.52 -16.78
N ARG A 84 1.75 -22.35 -17.75
CA ARG A 84 0.41 -22.91 -17.95
C ARG A 84 0.06 -23.83 -16.80
N GLY A 85 -0.68 -23.34 -15.78
CA GLY A 85 -1.19 -24.18 -14.71
C GLY A 85 -1.15 -23.54 -13.32
N ALA A 86 -1.20 -24.38 -12.28
CA ALA A 86 -1.16 -23.93 -10.88
C ALA A 86 0.13 -23.17 -10.55
N LEU A 87 0.00 -22.14 -9.70
CA LEU A 87 1.12 -21.35 -9.18
C LEU A 87 2.23 -22.23 -8.60
N ASN A 88 3.39 -22.18 -9.21
CA ASN A 88 4.59 -22.86 -8.75
C ASN A 88 5.30 -22.04 -7.67
N ARG A 89 6.08 -22.72 -6.79
CA ARG A 89 6.86 -22.06 -5.75
C ARG A 89 7.74 -20.90 -6.25
N PRO A 90 8.47 -21.03 -7.39
CA PRO A 90 9.29 -19.91 -7.90
C PRO A 90 8.45 -18.68 -8.29
N GLN A 91 7.23 -18.84 -8.80
CA GLN A 91 6.36 -17.72 -9.15
C GLN A 91 5.86 -16.95 -7.93
N ILE A 92 5.52 -17.66 -6.85
CA ILE A 92 5.19 -17.01 -5.57
C ILE A 92 6.41 -16.21 -5.08
N GLY A 93 7.61 -16.77 -5.19
CA GLY A 93 8.85 -16.07 -4.86
C GLY A 93 9.05 -14.81 -5.70
N GLN A 94 8.79 -14.88 -7.01
CA GLN A 94 8.87 -13.70 -7.91
C GLN A 94 7.88 -12.59 -7.50
N VAL A 95 6.64 -12.96 -7.19
CA VAL A 95 5.64 -11.98 -6.70
C VAL A 95 6.10 -11.32 -5.40
N LEU A 96 6.59 -12.11 -4.44
CA LEU A 96 7.09 -11.59 -3.17
C LEU A 96 8.31 -10.69 -3.36
N ILE A 97 9.24 -11.05 -4.25
CA ILE A 97 10.40 -10.22 -4.58
C ILE A 97 9.94 -8.89 -5.18
N VAL A 98 9.03 -8.91 -6.15
CA VAL A 98 8.49 -7.68 -6.75
C VAL A 98 7.79 -6.81 -5.71
N LEU A 99 6.98 -7.41 -4.84
CA LEU A 99 6.28 -6.72 -3.76
C LEU A 99 7.26 -6.06 -2.78
N LEU A 100 8.23 -6.81 -2.28
CA LEU A 100 9.19 -6.31 -1.30
C LEU A 100 10.16 -5.29 -1.92
N ALA A 101 10.64 -5.53 -3.15
CA ALA A 101 11.49 -4.57 -3.86
C ALA A 101 10.75 -3.26 -4.14
N SER A 102 9.50 -3.35 -4.56
CA SER A 102 8.63 -2.19 -4.79
C SER A 102 8.40 -1.39 -3.50
N ALA A 103 8.10 -2.07 -2.39
CA ALA A 103 7.95 -1.45 -1.08
C ALA A 103 9.24 -0.75 -0.62
N LEU A 104 10.40 -1.41 -0.78
CA LEU A 104 11.69 -0.86 -0.41
C LEU A 104 12.07 0.36 -1.28
N LEU A 105 11.82 0.31 -2.58
CA LEU A 105 12.11 1.42 -3.48
C LEU A 105 11.30 2.66 -3.14
N THR A 106 10.00 2.52 -2.82
CA THR A 106 9.19 3.66 -2.40
C THR A 106 9.63 4.23 -1.06
N GLU A 107 10.04 3.39 -0.11
CA GLU A 107 10.61 3.85 1.17
C GLU A 107 11.90 4.66 0.96
N ILE A 108 12.78 4.23 0.06
CA ILE A 108 14.02 4.96 -0.29
C ILE A 108 13.71 6.30 -0.97
N ILE A 109 12.65 6.37 -1.79
CA ILE A 109 12.20 7.60 -2.43
C ILE A 109 11.66 8.61 -1.39
N GLY A 110 11.30 8.14 -0.20
CA GLY A 110 10.70 8.93 0.87
C GLY A 110 9.16 8.85 0.88
N ILE A 111 8.61 7.88 0.18
CA ILE A 111 7.18 7.56 0.16
C ILE A 111 6.99 6.23 0.90
N HIS A 112 5.95 6.14 1.69
CA HIS A 112 5.73 4.96 2.54
C HIS A 112 5.69 3.65 1.75
N ALA A 113 6.34 2.60 2.28
CA ALA A 113 6.46 1.26 1.67
C ALA A 113 5.12 0.64 1.22
N LEU A 114 4.02 0.96 1.91
CA LEU A 114 2.68 0.48 1.54
C LEU A 114 2.27 0.89 0.12
N PHE A 115 2.70 2.06 -0.36
CA PHE A 115 2.40 2.51 -1.72
C PHE A 115 3.05 1.61 -2.77
N GLY A 116 4.32 1.26 -2.56
CA GLY A 116 5.03 0.35 -3.45
C GLY A 116 4.43 -1.05 -3.46
N ALA A 117 4.10 -1.59 -2.29
CA ALA A 117 3.43 -2.89 -2.18
C ALA A 117 2.05 -2.89 -2.86
N PHE A 118 1.27 -1.81 -2.69
CA PHE A 118 -0.02 -1.64 -3.35
C PHE A 118 0.12 -1.59 -4.87
N LEU A 119 1.06 -0.80 -5.39
CA LEU A 119 1.30 -0.70 -6.83
C LEU A 119 1.74 -2.04 -7.42
N ALA A 120 2.57 -2.82 -6.71
CA ALA A 120 2.93 -4.17 -7.10
C ALA A 120 1.69 -5.07 -7.27
N GLY A 121 0.71 -4.95 -6.37
CA GLY A 121 -0.58 -5.66 -6.49
C GLY A 121 -1.42 -5.19 -7.68
N VAL A 122 -1.44 -3.89 -7.97
CA VAL A 122 -2.22 -3.30 -9.09
C VAL A 122 -1.70 -3.75 -10.45
N ILE A 123 -0.38 -3.85 -10.63
CA ILE A 123 0.24 -4.27 -11.89
C ILE A 123 0.18 -5.78 -12.14
N MET A 124 -0.30 -6.59 -11.17
CA MET A 124 -0.44 -8.03 -11.38
C MET A 124 -1.31 -8.35 -12.59
N PRO A 125 -0.92 -9.37 -13.39
CA PRO A 125 -1.69 -9.79 -14.56
C PRO A 125 -3.17 -10.01 -14.25
N PRO A 126 -4.09 -9.69 -15.16
CA PRO A 126 -5.54 -9.77 -14.96
C PRO A 126 -6.11 -11.20 -14.96
N ASN A 127 -5.28 -12.21 -14.70
CA ASN A 127 -5.70 -13.60 -14.63
C ASN A 127 -6.40 -13.86 -13.28
N LEU A 128 -7.71 -14.12 -13.33
CA LEU A 128 -8.54 -14.33 -12.13
C LEU A 128 -8.09 -15.56 -11.33
N GLU A 129 -7.71 -16.64 -11.99
CA GLU A 129 -7.26 -17.88 -11.35
C GLU A 129 -5.94 -17.67 -10.59
N LEU A 130 -4.99 -16.97 -11.23
CA LEU A 130 -3.72 -16.58 -10.63
C LEU A 130 -3.93 -15.72 -9.37
N ARG A 131 -4.78 -14.70 -9.47
CA ARG A 131 -5.09 -13.80 -8.36
C ARG A 131 -5.75 -14.53 -7.19
N GLN A 132 -6.66 -15.45 -7.48
CA GLN A 132 -7.33 -16.24 -6.45
C GLN A 132 -6.35 -17.18 -5.74
N GLN A 133 -5.52 -17.92 -6.48
CA GLN A 133 -4.51 -18.81 -5.90
C GLN A 133 -3.47 -18.03 -5.07
N LEU A 134 -3.01 -16.88 -5.54
CA LEU A 134 -2.08 -16.02 -4.82
C LEU A 134 -2.72 -15.50 -3.53
N ARG A 135 -3.97 -15.05 -3.61
CA ARG A 135 -4.74 -14.60 -2.47
C ARG A 135 -4.88 -15.68 -1.41
N GLU A 136 -5.37 -16.88 -1.77
CA GLU A 136 -5.55 -18.00 -0.83
C GLU A 136 -4.26 -18.35 -0.08
N ARG A 137 -3.12 -18.31 -0.78
CA ARG A 137 -1.81 -18.63 -0.18
C ARG A 137 -1.25 -17.52 0.71
N LEU A 138 -1.46 -16.26 0.33
CA LEU A 138 -0.91 -15.11 1.08
C LEU A 138 -1.84 -14.63 2.18
N GLU A 139 -3.16 -14.74 2.01
CA GLU A 139 -4.15 -14.24 2.98
C GLU A 139 -4.02 -14.96 4.32
N SER A 140 -3.90 -16.28 4.32
CA SER A 140 -3.74 -17.06 5.55
C SER A 140 -2.48 -16.65 6.32
N PHE A 141 -1.35 -16.54 5.65
CA PHE A 141 -0.09 -16.11 6.26
C PHE A 141 -0.15 -14.66 6.75
N SER A 142 -0.71 -13.77 5.94
CA SER A 142 -0.83 -12.35 6.28
C SER A 142 -1.75 -12.14 7.47
N SER A 143 -2.90 -12.80 7.49
CA SER A 143 -3.92 -12.59 8.53
C SER A 143 -3.54 -13.23 9.87
N VAL A 144 -2.91 -14.42 9.84
CA VAL A 144 -2.59 -15.16 11.06
C VAL A 144 -1.25 -14.72 11.66
N PHE A 145 -0.29 -14.34 10.84
CA PHE A 145 1.07 -14.06 11.27
C PHE A 145 1.45 -12.58 11.15
N LEU A 146 1.34 -12.00 9.95
CA LEU A 146 1.84 -10.63 9.74
C LEU A 146 0.97 -9.56 10.41
N LEU A 147 -0.34 -9.73 10.39
CA LEU A 147 -1.27 -8.74 10.96
C LEU A 147 -1.10 -8.60 12.49
N PRO A 148 -1.06 -9.69 13.30
CA PRO A 148 -0.77 -9.57 14.73
C PRO A 148 0.59 -8.95 15.03
N ILE A 149 1.64 -9.31 14.28
CA ILE A 149 2.97 -8.70 14.43
C ILE A 149 2.92 -7.20 14.14
N PHE A 150 2.22 -6.80 13.07
CA PHE A 150 2.05 -5.39 12.73
C PHE A 150 1.37 -4.61 13.86
N PHE A 151 0.28 -5.13 14.41
CA PHE A 151 -0.41 -4.46 15.53
C PHE A 151 0.42 -4.45 16.80
N ALA A 152 1.12 -5.54 17.11
CA ALA A 152 2.02 -5.59 18.26
C ALA A 152 3.16 -4.58 18.12
N TYR A 153 3.81 -4.53 16.96
CA TYR A 153 4.88 -3.59 16.65
C TYR A 153 4.41 -2.14 16.71
N THR A 154 3.28 -1.84 16.10
CA THR A 154 2.69 -0.50 16.11
C THR A 154 2.30 -0.08 17.52
N GLY A 155 1.68 -0.98 18.29
CA GLY A 155 1.32 -0.73 19.69
C GLY A 155 2.53 -0.46 20.57
N LEU A 156 3.61 -1.22 20.41
CA LEU A 156 4.87 -1.00 21.15
C LEU A 156 5.56 0.32 20.80
N ARG A 157 5.36 0.83 19.58
CA ARG A 157 5.91 2.13 19.13
C ARG A 157 5.02 3.32 19.47
N THR A 158 3.80 3.09 19.93
CA THR A 158 2.87 4.15 20.28
C THR A 158 3.17 4.64 21.69
N GLU A 159 3.79 5.80 21.81
CA GLU A 159 4.09 6.44 23.08
C GLU A 159 2.91 7.30 23.55
N VAL A 160 1.94 6.67 24.21
CA VAL A 160 0.79 7.38 24.81
C VAL A 160 1.25 8.37 25.90
N GLY A 161 2.40 8.12 26.51
CA GLY A 161 3.01 8.97 27.55
C GLY A 161 3.45 10.37 27.07
N LEU A 162 3.48 10.63 25.76
CA LEU A 162 3.72 11.97 25.22
C LEU A 162 2.53 12.94 25.44
N LEU A 163 1.34 12.42 25.70
CA LEU A 163 0.15 13.20 26.02
C LEU A 163 0.09 13.49 27.54
N ASN A 164 0.98 14.37 28.02
CA ASN A 164 1.12 14.66 29.46
C ASN A 164 0.25 15.82 29.93
N ASP A 165 -0.39 16.56 29.03
CA ASP A 165 -1.20 17.72 29.34
C ASP A 165 -2.65 17.60 28.87
N ALA A 166 -3.55 18.31 29.51
CA ALA A 166 -4.97 18.32 29.18
C ALA A 166 -5.24 18.87 27.76
N ALA A 167 -4.39 19.77 27.28
CA ALA A 167 -4.52 20.34 25.94
C ALA A 167 -4.21 19.29 24.87
N GLY A 168 -3.17 18.47 25.04
CA GLY A 168 -2.83 17.35 24.16
C GLY A 168 -3.95 16.32 24.09
N TRP A 169 -4.55 15.98 25.22
CA TRP A 169 -5.72 15.07 25.26
C TRP A 169 -6.96 15.66 24.59
N ALA A 170 -7.22 16.97 24.76
CA ALA A 170 -8.33 17.64 24.09
C ALA A 170 -8.17 17.66 22.57
N VAL A 171 -6.96 17.94 22.06
CA VAL A 171 -6.64 17.91 20.63
C VAL A 171 -6.77 16.47 20.07
N CYS A 172 -6.21 15.50 20.76
CA CYS A 172 -6.31 14.08 20.37
C CYS A 172 -7.78 13.62 20.29
N SER A 173 -8.58 13.94 21.33
CA SER A 173 -10.01 13.63 21.35
C SER A 173 -10.77 14.35 20.24
N GLY A 174 -10.43 15.61 19.97
CA GLY A 174 -11.02 16.39 18.87
C GLY A 174 -10.75 15.75 17.51
N ILE A 175 -9.52 15.29 17.26
CA ILE A 175 -9.15 14.58 16.02
C ILE A 175 -9.94 13.26 15.89
N ILE A 176 -10.02 12.47 16.96
CA ILE A 176 -10.76 11.19 16.93
C ILE A 176 -12.25 11.41 16.67
N LEU A 177 -12.85 12.48 17.21
CA LEU A 177 -14.27 12.77 17.00
C LEU A 177 -14.59 13.35 15.63
N THR A 178 -13.61 13.91 14.93
CA THR A 178 -13.78 14.51 13.60
C THR A 178 -13.38 13.55 12.45
N ALA A 179 -12.64 12.50 12.74
CA ALA A 179 -12.24 11.47 11.79
C ALA A 179 -13.31 10.39 11.59
#